data_229e58f71eb5a723ebfa9bb35f22e5bd
#
_entry.id   229e58f71eb5a723ebfa9bb35f22e5bd
#
_cell.length_a   1.000
_cell.length_b   1.000
_cell.length_c   1.000
_cell.angle_alpha   90.00
_cell.angle_beta   90.00
_cell.angle_gamma   90.00
#
_symmetry.space_group_name_H-M   'P 1'
#
loop_
_entity.id
_entity.type
_entity.pdbx_description
1 polymer ?
#
loop_
_entity_poly.entity_id
_entity_poly.type
_entity_poly.pdbx_seq_one_letter_code
_entity_poly.pdbx_strand_id
1 'polypeptide(L)'
;MRAAVLIAVLAAAAVGCGVGSGATDATPSADLRITVWPQGRGHGGATAWTLRCSPAGGTLPGRAAACTKLATMSNPFAPPPKDQVCTEQYGGPQQALVTGAFRGHRVWIQLGLRNGCEIARARRLSFLVPGFGSSAA
;
A
#
# COMPACT_ATOMS: atom_id res chain seq x y z
N MET A 1 -4.78 84.95 -15.64
CA MET A 1 -5.00 83.80 -16.42
C MET A 1 -4.07 82.68 -15.84
N ARG A 2 -4.63 81.83 -15.03
CA ARG A 2 -3.83 80.80 -14.34
C ARG A 2 -4.47 79.43 -14.70
N ALA A 3 -3.75 78.64 -15.48
CA ALA A 3 -4.16 77.31 -15.82
C ALA A 3 -3.74 76.34 -14.70
N ALA A 4 -4.72 75.67 -14.11
CA ALA A 4 -4.49 74.64 -13.10
C ALA A 4 -4.36 73.29 -13.82
N VAL A 5 -3.21 72.71 -13.67
CA VAL A 5 -2.94 71.33 -14.17
C VAL A 5 -3.32 70.31 -13.08
N LEU A 6 -4.37 69.58 -13.33
CA LEU A 6 -4.78 68.44 -12.48
C LEU A 6 -3.97 67.18 -12.87
N ILE A 7 -3.12 66.75 -11.94
CA ILE A 7 -2.38 65.50 -12.07
C ILE A 7 -3.28 64.37 -11.53
N ALA A 8 -3.77 63.53 -12.40
CA ALA A 8 -4.48 62.29 -12.03
C ALA A 8 -3.46 61.21 -11.69
N VAL A 9 -3.44 60.81 -10.42
CA VAL A 9 -2.65 59.66 -9.97
C VAL A 9 -3.45 58.38 -10.21
N LEU A 10 -3.03 57.60 -11.19
CA LEU A 10 -3.56 56.23 -11.39
C LEU A 10 -2.93 55.29 -10.35
N ALA A 11 -3.70 54.82 -9.41
CA ALA A 11 -3.34 53.71 -8.55
C ALA A 11 -3.52 52.40 -9.31
N ALA A 12 -2.41 51.77 -9.67
CA ALA A 12 -2.40 50.41 -10.22
C ALA A 12 -2.62 49.42 -9.08
N ALA A 13 -3.83 48.83 -9.01
CA ALA A 13 -4.09 47.69 -8.15
C ALA A 13 -3.45 46.42 -8.76
N ALA A 14 -2.36 45.95 -8.18
CA ALA A 14 -1.78 44.67 -8.51
C ALA A 14 -2.67 43.54 -7.97
N VAL A 15 -3.45 42.91 -8.84
CA VAL A 15 -4.17 41.67 -8.54
C VAL A 15 -3.13 40.56 -8.49
N GLY A 16 -2.69 40.21 -7.29
CA GLY A 16 -1.88 39.06 -7.06
C GLY A 16 -2.70 37.78 -7.34
N CYS A 17 -2.45 37.15 -8.50
CA CYS A 17 -2.90 35.78 -8.73
C CYS A 17 -2.13 34.86 -7.76
N GLY A 18 -2.76 34.50 -6.65
CA GLY A 18 -2.32 33.43 -5.81
C GLY A 18 -2.40 32.13 -6.61
N VAL A 19 -1.25 31.65 -7.08
CA VAL A 19 -1.12 30.26 -7.54
C VAL A 19 -1.33 29.37 -6.33
N GLY A 20 -2.60 28.97 -6.11
CA GLY A 20 -2.91 27.87 -5.22
C GLY A 20 -2.21 26.65 -5.79
N SER A 21 -1.15 26.20 -5.13
CA SER A 21 -0.57 24.88 -5.36
C SER A 21 -1.65 23.87 -4.97
N GLY A 22 -2.49 23.50 -5.93
CA GLY A 22 -3.35 22.35 -5.83
C GLY A 22 -2.44 21.14 -5.69
N ALA A 23 -2.27 20.64 -4.46
CA ALA A 23 -1.78 19.29 -4.26
C ALA A 23 -2.78 18.39 -4.96
N THR A 24 -2.40 17.90 -6.15
CA THR A 24 -3.11 16.81 -6.79
C THR A 24 -2.98 15.64 -5.86
N ASP A 25 -4.07 15.28 -5.16
CA ASP A 25 -4.19 14.03 -4.42
C ASP A 25 -4.13 12.89 -5.43
N ALA A 26 -2.90 12.57 -5.86
CA ALA A 26 -2.66 11.42 -6.71
C ALA A 26 -3.09 10.19 -5.93
N THR A 27 -4.02 9.41 -6.49
CA THR A 27 -4.44 8.14 -5.91
C THR A 27 -3.19 7.28 -5.67
N PRO A 28 -2.92 6.82 -4.45
CA PRO A 28 -1.75 6.01 -4.17
C PRO A 28 -1.75 4.75 -5.03
N SER A 29 -0.57 4.33 -5.49
CA SER A 29 -0.42 3.10 -6.28
C SER A 29 -0.72 1.84 -5.46
N ALA A 30 -0.61 1.93 -4.14
CA ALA A 30 -1.06 0.94 -3.19
C ALA A 30 -1.60 1.62 -1.94
N ASP A 31 -2.70 1.10 -1.41
CA ASP A 31 -3.24 1.42 -0.10
C ASP A 31 -3.75 0.12 0.51
N LEU A 32 -2.92 -0.49 1.35
CA LEU A 32 -3.13 -1.84 1.86
C LEU A 32 -3.17 -1.87 3.38
N ARG A 33 -4.05 -2.70 3.90
CA ARG A 33 -4.05 -3.15 5.30
C ARG A 33 -3.64 -4.62 5.34
N ILE A 34 -2.65 -4.91 6.15
CA ILE A 34 -2.11 -6.25 6.35
C ILE A 34 -2.40 -6.66 7.80
N THR A 35 -3.05 -7.80 7.99
CA THR A 35 -3.31 -8.36 9.32
C THR A 35 -2.73 -9.77 9.38
N VAL A 36 -1.93 -10.05 10.40
CA VAL A 36 -1.27 -11.35 10.60
C VAL A 36 -1.71 -11.95 11.93
N TRP A 37 -2.10 -13.21 11.91
CA TRP A 37 -2.40 -14.04 13.08
C TRP A 37 -1.30 -15.12 13.21
N PRO A 38 -0.32 -14.92 14.10
CA PRO A 38 0.81 -15.86 14.21
C PRO A 38 0.42 -17.27 14.64
N GLN A 39 -0.67 -17.40 15.40
CA GLN A 39 -1.20 -18.68 15.86
C GLN A 39 -2.46 -19.14 15.11
N GLY A 40 -2.77 -18.48 14.00
CA GLY A 40 -4.01 -18.69 13.28
C GLY A 40 -5.18 -17.85 13.82
N ARG A 41 -6.18 -17.66 12.97
CA ARG A 41 -7.38 -16.90 13.30
C ARG A 41 -8.15 -17.56 14.44
N GLY A 42 -8.53 -16.78 15.45
CA GLY A 42 -9.24 -17.30 16.64
C GLY A 42 -8.30 -17.86 17.72
N HIS A 43 -6.99 -17.87 17.48
CA HIS A 43 -6.00 -18.33 18.44
C HIS A 43 -4.97 -17.25 18.71
N GLY A 44 -5.11 -16.51 19.79
CA GLY A 44 -4.19 -15.41 20.14
C GLY A 44 -4.48 -14.11 19.40
N GLY A 45 -3.57 -13.14 19.58
CA GLY A 45 -3.69 -11.80 19.01
C GLY A 45 -3.29 -11.71 17.54
N ALA A 46 -3.77 -10.64 16.90
CA ALA A 46 -3.34 -10.26 15.55
C ALA A 46 -2.49 -9.01 15.59
N THR A 47 -1.56 -8.89 14.66
CA THR A 47 -0.83 -7.65 14.39
C THR A 47 -1.27 -7.10 13.05
N ALA A 48 -1.51 -5.79 12.98
CA ALA A 48 -1.94 -5.15 11.74
C ALA A 48 -0.99 -4.01 11.37
N TRP A 49 -0.72 -3.90 10.07
CA TRP A 49 0.05 -2.81 9.47
C TRP A 49 -0.70 -2.19 8.31
N THR A 50 -0.29 -0.99 7.97
CA THR A 50 -0.73 -0.30 6.76
C THR A 50 0.45 -0.05 5.84
N LEU A 51 0.20 -0.11 4.52
CA LEU A 51 1.18 0.23 3.50
C LEU A 51 0.53 1.14 2.47
N ARG A 52 1.13 2.29 2.25
CA ARG A 52 0.80 3.18 1.13
C ARG A 52 2.02 3.32 0.24
N CYS A 53 1.80 3.40 -1.05
CA CYS A 53 2.86 3.64 -2.03
C CYS A 53 2.48 4.80 -2.94
N SER A 54 3.51 5.57 -3.33
CA SER A 54 3.36 6.78 -4.14
C SER A 54 2.64 7.93 -3.40
N PRO A 55 3.26 8.46 -2.32
CA PRO A 55 4.55 8.13 -1.73
C PRO A 55 4.51 6.94 -0.75
N ALA A 56 5.69 6.37 -0.44
CA ALA A 56 5.80 5.30 0.55
C ALA A 56 5.42 5.81 1.95
N GLY A 57 4.51 5.09 2.62
CA GLY A 57 4.00 5.45 3.93
C GLY A 57 3.31 4.29 4.63
N GLY A 58 2.74 4.56 5.80
CA GLY A 58 2.08 3.57 6.64
C GLY A 58 3.00 3.04 7.73
N THR A 59 2.53 1.98 8.41
CA THR A 59 3.19 1.39 9.59
C THR A 59 3.97 0.11 9.29
N LEU A 60 3.90 -0.41 8.05
CA LEU A 60 4.61 -1.62 7.68
C LEU A 60 6.13 -1.42 7.80
N PRO A 61 6.85 -2.29 8.55
CA PRO A 61 8.30 -2.29 8.55
C PRO A 61 8.86 -2.49 7.13
N GLY A 62 9.86 -1.69 6.75
CA GLY A 62 10.43 -1.78 5.40
C GLY A 62 9.50 -1.31 4.27
N ARG A 63 8.55 -0.43 4.56
CA ARG A 63 7.53 0.06 3.61
C ARG A 63 8.11 0.59 2.29
N ALA A 64 9.25 1.28 2.32
CA ALA A 64 9.88 1.78 1.10
C ALA A 64 10.33 0.64 0.18
N ALA A 65 11.01 -0.38 0.72
CA ALA A 65 11.42 -1.57 -0.01
C ALA A 65 10.21 -2.39 -0.49
N ALA A 66 9.15 -2.47 0.33
CA ALA A 66 7.90 -3.13 -0.07
C ALA A 66 7.24 -2.44 -1.27
N CYS A 67 7.19 -1.11 -1.28
CA CYS A 67 6.69 -0.34 -2.42
C CYS A 67 7.53 -0.56 -3.69
N THR A 68 8.86 -0.55 -3.56
CA THR A 68 9.77 -0.84 -4.69
C THR A 68 9.51 -2.23 -5.25
N LYS A 69 9.36 -3.23 -4.37
CA LYS A 69 9.08 -4.61 -4.80
C LYS A 69 7.72 -4.75 -5.48
N LEU A 70 6.66 -4.14 -4.92
CA LEU A 70 5.34 -4.13 -5.54
C LEU A 70 5.35 -3.49 -6.93
N ALA A 71 6.13 -2.42 -7.12
CA ALA A 71 6.25 -1.74 -8.40
C ALA A 71 6.79 -2.65 -9.51
N THR A 72 7.64 -3.62 -9.19
CA THR A 72 8.22 -4.59 -10.15
C THR A 72 7.32 -5.77 -10.46
N MET A 73 6.25 -5.99 -9.69
CA MET A 73 5.35 -7.13 -9.85
C MET A 73 4.16 -6.75 -10.71
N SER A 74 3.89 -7.50 -11.79
CA SER A 74 2.75 -7.24 -12.67
C SER A 74 1.41 -7.51 -11.99
N ASN A 75 1.26 -8.64 -11.31
CA ASN A 75 0.03 -9.03 -10.63
C ASN A 75 0.33 -9.79 -9.33
N PRO A 76 0.78 -9.09 -8.27
CA PRO A 76 1.19 -9.72 -7.02
C PRO A 76 0.04 -10.42 -6.29
N PHE A 77 -1.20 -9.96 -6.50
CA PHE A 77 -2.38 -10.41 -5.79
C PHE A 77 -3.29 -11.33 -6.62
N ALA A 78 -2.80 -11.84 -7.76
CA ALA A 78 -3.54 -12.77 -8.58
C ALA A 78 -4.03 -13.98 -7.76
N PRO A 79 -5.26 -14.47 -7.99
CA PRO A 79 -5.71 -15.72 -7.40
C PRO A 79 -4.86 -16.88 -7.91
N PRO A 80 -4.68 -17.95 -7.11
CA PRO A 80 -4.00 -19.15 -7.59
C PRO A 80 -4.80 -19.78 -8.74
N PRO A 81 -4.12 -20.48 -9.66
CA PRO A 81 -4.79 -21.28 -10.70
C PRO A 81 -5.74 -22.30 -10.08
N LYS A 82 -6.93 -22.48 -10.66
CA LYS A 82 -7.96 -23.37 -10.10
C LYS A 82 -7.53 -24.84 -10.10
N ASP A 83 -6.72 -25.23 -11.08
CA ASP A 83 -6.27 -26.63 -11.29
C ASP A 83 -4.85 -26.86 -10.77
N GLN A 84 -4.38 -26.01 -9.86
CA GLN A 84 -3.04 -26.14 -9.30
C GLN A 84 -2.97 -27.33 -8.34
N VAL A 85 -2.09 -28.29 -8.66
CA VAL A 85 -1.76 -29.40 -7.75
C VAL A 85 -0.77 -28.90 -6.70
N CYS A 86 -1.10 -29.09 -5.44
CA CYS A 86 -0.29 -28.65 -4.30
C CYS A 86 0.20 -29.85 -3.49
N THR A 87 1.42 -29.75 -3.00
CA THR A 87 1.93 -30.73 -2.02
C THR A 87 1.23 -30.56 -0.68
N GLU A 88 1.08 -31.63 0.08
CA GLU A 88 0.48 -31.61 1.43
C GLU A 88 1.44 -31.14 2.53
N GLN A 89 2.45 -30.37 2.16
CA GLN A 89 3.41 -29.81 3.11
C GLN A 89 2.72 -28.79 4.01
N TYR A 90 2.79 -28.98 5.32
CA TYR A 90 2.30 -28.05 6.31
C TYR A 90 3.44 -27.16 6.84
N GLY A 91 3.25 -25.85 6.80
CA GLY A 91 4.27 -24.87 7.20
C GLY A 91 3.97 -24.12 8.51
N GLY A 92 2.81 -24.40 9.13
CA GLY A 92 2.44 -23.75 10.39
C GLY A 92 1.01 -23.19 10.41
N PRO A 93 0.53 -22.73 11.58
CA PRO A 93 -0.82 -22.23 11.76
C PRO A 93 -1.01 -20.78 11.30
N GLN A 94 0.07 -20.07 10.95
CA GLN A 94 0.03 -18.65 10.61
C GLN A 94 -0.96 -18.37 9.48
N GLN A 95 -1.72 -17.30 9.66
CA GLN A 95 -2.64 -16.77 8.65
C GLN A 95 -2.44 -15.26 8.50
N ALA A 96 -2.63 -14.77 7.31
CA ALA A 96 -2.64 -13.33 7.04
C ALA A 96 -3.78 -12.96 6.10
N LEU A 97 -4.21 -11.70 6.20
CA LEU A 97 -5.18 -11.09 5.32
C LEU A 97 -4.60 -9.77 4.81
N VAL A 98 -4.58 -9.60 3.50
CA VAL A 98 -4.23 -8.33 2.85
C VAL A 98 -5.47 -7.79 2.17
N THR A 99 -5.86 -6.58 2.53
CA THR A 99 -7.03 -5.89 1.96
C THR A 99 -6.66 -4.49 1.53
N GLY A 100 -7.46 -3.90 0.66
CA GLY A 100 -7.29 -2.53 0.21
C GLY A 100 -7.36 -2.37 -1.30
N ALA A 101 -6.46 -1.57 -1.85
CA ALA A 101 -6.37 -1.31 -3.28
C ALA A 101 -4.92 -1.33 -3.77
N PHE A 102 -4.72 -1.83 -4.98
CA PHE A 102 -3.45 -1.81 -5.70
C PHE A 102 -3.69 -1.45 -7.16
N ARG A 103 -3.06 -0.38 -7.64
CA ARG A 103 -3.25 0.16 -9.00
C ARG A 103 -4.73 0.32 -9.39
N GLY A 104 -5.54 0.82 -8.43
CA GLY A 104 -6.98 1.03 -8.64
C GLY A 104 -7.85 -0.24 -8.55
N HIS A 105 -7.26 -1.41 -8.35
CA HIS A 105 -7.97 -2.68 -8.19
C HIS A 105 -8.11 -3.06 -6.72
N ARG A 106 -9.28 -3.55 -6.36
CA ARG A 106 -9.53 -4.05 -5.01
C ARG A 106 -8.66 -5.27 -4.71
N VAL A 107 -8.01 -5.25 -3.57
CA VAL A 107 -7.23 -6.37 -3.03
C VAL A 107 -7.97 -6.99 -1.86
N TRP A 108 -8.14 -8.30 -1.90
CA TRP A 108 -8.62 -9.11 -0.80
C TRP A 108 -8.02 -10.49 -0.94
N ILE A 109 -6.95 -10.78 -0.22
CA ILE A 109 -6.26 -12.07 -0.29
C ILE A 109 -6.00 -12.61 1.11
N GLN A 110 -6.17 -13.92 1.23
CA GLN A 110 -5.74 -14.67 2.40
C GLN A 110 -4.42 -15.38 2.10
N LEU A 111 -3.52 -15.39 3.06
CA LEU A 111 -2.30 -16.17 3.04
C LEU A 111 -2.34 -17.19 4.17
N GLY A 112 -1.84 -18.37 3.91
CA GLY A 112 -1.73 -19.46 4.85
C GLY A 112 -0.48 -20.28 4.55
N LEU A 113 -0.27 -21.33 5.32
CA LEU A 113 0.86 -22.25 5.19
C LEU A 113 0.41 -23.72 5.23
N ARG A 114 -0.84 -24.00 4.82
CA ARG A 114 -1.42 -25.36 4.95
C ARG A 114 -0.94 -26.35 3.92
N ASN A 115 -0.39 -25.89 2.81
CA ASN A 115 0.13 -26.71 1.74
C ASN A 115 1.24 -25.98 0.97
N GLY A 116 1.93 -26.71 0.08
CA GLY A 116 3.06 -26.15 -0.66
C GLY A 116 2.73 -24.93 -1.53
N CYS A 117 1.52 -24.84 -2.09
CA CYS A 117 1.11 -23.69 -2.89
C CYS A 117 0.92 -22.44 -2.03
N GLU A 118 0.28 -22.58 -0.87
CA GLU A 118 0.12 -21.49 0.09
C GLU A 118 1.48 -21.02 0.59
N ILE A 119 2.38 -21.95 0.92
CA ILE A 119 3.76 -21.63 1.34
C ILE A 119 4.50 -20.86 0.25
N ALA A 120 4.43 -21.27 -1.01
CA ALA A 120 5.07 -20.60 -2.12
C ALA A 120 4.50 -19.18 -2.32
N ARG A 121 3.18 -19.01 -2.21
CA ARG A 121 2.52 -17.71 -2.29
C ARG A 121 2.92 -16.80 -1.14
N ALA A 122 2.94 -17.32 0.08
CA ALA A 122 3.37 -16.58 1.27
C ALA A 122 4.83 -16.11 1.16
N ARG A 123 5.74 -16.98 0.68
CA ARG A 123 7.13 -16.61 0.42
C ARG A 123 7.26 -15.48 -0.62
N ARG A 124 6.49 -15.54 -1.70
CA ARG A 124 6.49 -14.51 -2.72
C ARG A 124 6.05 -13.14 -2.18
N LEU A 125 5.16 -13.11 -1.19
CA LEU A 125 4.62 -11.91 -0.56
C LEU A 125 5.17 -11.66 0.85
N SER A 126 6.26 -12.32 1.23
CA SER A 126 6.85 -12.24 2.59
C SER A 126 7.21 -10.82 3.00
N PHE A 127 7.55 -9.97 2.06
CA PHE A 127 7.86 -8.56 2.30
C PHE A 127 6.65 -7.72 2.78
N LEU A 128 5.41 -8.23 2.62
CA LEU A 128 4.18 -7.63 3.14
C LEU A 128 3.78 -8.18 4.51
N VAL A 129 4.27 -9.34 4.90
CA VAL A 129 3.82 -10.07 6.09
C VAL A 129 5.02 -10.40 7.01
N PRO A 130 5.53 -9.40 7.75
CA PRO A 130 6.69 -9.61 8.62
C PRO A 130 6.49 -10.78 9.60
N GLY A 131 7.50 -11.64 9.70
CA GLY A 131 7.46 -12.83 10.56
C GLY A 131 6.60 -13.98 10.05
N PHE A 132 5.95 -13.83 8.90
CA PHE A 132 5.13 -14.89 8.31
C PHE A 132 5.99 -15.95 7.62
N GLY A 133 5.80 -17.20 8.00
CA GLY A 133 6.58 -18.32 7.41
C GLY A 133 8.04 -18.39 7.84
N SER A 134 8.49 -17.51 8.73
CA SER A 134 9.72 -17.74 9.47
C SER A 134 9.40 -18.73 10.59
N SER A 135 9.57 -20.02 10.30
CA SER A 135 9.70 -20.99 11.38
C SER A 135 10.92 -20.56 12.19
N ALA A 136 10.71 -20.24 13.47
CA ALA A 136 11.83 -20.18 14.39
C ALA A 136 12.54 -21.55 14.29
N ALA A 137 13.76 -21.51 13.82
CA ALA A 137 14.64 -22.65 13.88
C ALA A 137 14.98 -22.96 15.34
#